data_9fb06b01b9145018c47545ba9133dd02
#
_entry.id   9fb06b01b9145018c47545ba9133dd02
#
_cell.length_a   1.000
_cell.length_b   1.000
_cell.length_c   1.000
_cell.angle_alpha   90.00
_cell.angle_beta   90.00
_cell.angle_gamma   90.00
#
_symmetry.space_group_name_H-M   'P 1'
#
loop_
_entity.id
_entity.type
_entity.pdbx_description
1 polymer ?
#
loop_
_entity_poly.entity_id
_entity_poly.type
_entity_poly.pdbx_seq_one_letter_code
_entity_poly.pdbx_strand_id
1 'polypeptide(L)'
;MEREQLKLQLKEQIIRYLNLLEVKPEDINDDEPLFGDGLNLDSIDSIELIVLLEREYGIKIQDPKDGRKVLVNINTMVDYIETIKPGTIS
;
A
#
# COMPACT_ATOMS: atom_id res chain seq x y z
N MET A 1 -4.48 -0.86 -16.61
CA MET A 1 -5.14 -0.03 -15.59
C MET A 1 -4.33 1.22 -15.34
N GLU A 2 -4.98 2.33 -15.23
CA GLU A 2 -4.30 3.59 -14.98
C GLU A 2 -3.79 3.66 -13.55
N ARG A 3 -2.75 4.48 -13.38
CA ARG A 3 -2.13 4.64 -12.06
C ARG A 3 -3.12 5.14 -11.01
N GLU A 4 -4.02 6.04 -11.41
CA GLU A 4 -5.03 6.55 -10.47
C GLU A 4 -5.98 5.46 -9.99
N GLN A 5 -6.34 4.54 -10.87
CA GLN A 5 -7.19 3.42 -10.49
C GLN A 5 -6.46 2.46 -9.58
N LEU A 6 -5.15 2.25 -9.82
CA LEU A 6 -4.34 1.42 -8.95
C LEU A 6 -4.23 2.03 -7.55
N LYS A 7 -4.05 3.35 -7.49
CA LYS A 7 -3.99 4.03 -6.20
C LYS A 7 -5.29 3.87 -5.42
N LEU A 8 -6.42 4.04 -6.10
CA LEU A 8 -7.73 3.87 -5.46
C LEU A 8 -7.91 2.45 -4.97
N GLN A 9 -7.60 1.48 -5.81
CA GLN A 9 -7.69 0.07 -5.45
C GLN A 9 -6.83 -0.25 -4.23
N LEU A 10 -5.60 0.24 -4.22
CA LEU A 10 -4.69 0.01 -3.10
C LEU A 10 -5.23 0.63 -1.82
N LYS A 11 -5.76 1.85 -1.88
CA LYS A 11 -6.36 2.50 -0.72
C LYS A 11 -7.51 1.68 -0.15
N GLU A 12 -8.37 1.18 -1.02
CA GLU A 12 -9.49 0.34 -0.58
C GLU A 12 -9.00 -0.96 0.05
N GLN A 13 -7.96 -1.56 -0.51
CA GLN A 13 -7.40 -2.78 0.03
C GLN A 13 -6.76 -2.55 1.40
N ILE A 14 -6.05 -1.43 1.57
CA ILE A 14 -5.46 -1.09 2.86
C ILE A 14 -6.54 -0.94 3.92
N ILE A 15 -7.60 -0.23 3.59
CA ILE A 15 -8.73 -0.04 4.52
C ILE A 15 -9.32 -1.39 4.92
N ARG A 16 -9.48 -2.28 3.96
CA ARG A 16 -10.05 -3.60 4.22
C ARG A 16 -9.13 -4.47 5.06
N TYR A 17 -7.85 -4.52 4.70
CA TYR A 17 -6.89 -5.37 5.41
C TYR A 17 -6.64 -4.91 6.85
N LEU A 18 -6.63 -3.60 7.07
CA LEU A 18 -6.38 -3.04 8.39
C LEU A 18 -7.67 -2.74 9.15
N ASN A 19 -8.81 -3.01 8.53
CA ASN A 19 -10.11 -2.78 9.16
C ASN A 19 -10.30 -1.34 9.63
N LEU A 20 -9.94 -0.41 8.76
CA LEU A 20 -10.02 1.02 9.07
C LEU A 20 -11.44 1.52 8.79
N LEU A 21 -12.36 1.25 9.69
CA LEU A 21 -13.78 1.46 9.45
C LEU A 21 -14.16 2.93 9.27
N GLU A 22 -13.38 3.84 9.82
CA GLU A 22 -13.69 5.27 9.77
C GLU A 22 -12.92 6.00 8.67
N VAL A 23 -12.10 5.28 7.90
CA VAL A 23 -11.28 5.87 6.86
C VAL A 23 -11.86 5.53 5.50
N LYS A 24 -11.98 6.53 4.66
CA LYS A 24 -12.41 6.35 3.26
C LYS A 24 -11.19 6.47 2.35
N PRO A 25 -11.23 5.89 1.14
CA PRO A 25 -10.11 6.02 0.21
C PRO A 25 -9.72 7.47 -0.05
N GLU A 26 -10.69 8.36 -0.13
CA GLU A 26 -10.44 9.78 -0.36
C GLU A 26 -9.77 10.49 0.81
N ASP A 27 -9.78 9.87 2.00
CA ASP A 27 -9.10 10.42 3.17
C ASP A 27 -7.61 10.10 3.15
N ILE A 28 -7.18 9.19 2.29
CA ILE A 28 -5.78 8.79 2.20
C ILE A 28 -5.13 9.58 1.07
N ASN A 29 -4.20 10.46 1.41
CA ASN A 29 -3.45 11.22 0.42
C ASN A 29 -2.30 10.39 -0.13
N ASP A 30 -2.01 10.55 -1.43
CA ASP A 30 -0.97 9.76 -2.08
C ASP A 30 0.42 9.99 -1.49
N ASP A 31 0.69 11.20 -1.04
CA ASP A 31 1.99 11.59 -0.51
C ASP A 31 2.08 11.47 1.00
N GLU A 32 0.97 11.24 1.67
CA GLU A 32 0.93 11.23 3.12
C GLU A 32 1.59 9.97 3.68
N PRO A 33 2.46 10.09 4.69
CA PRO A 33 3.08 8.92 5.30
C PRO A 33 2.02 7.95 5.84
N LEU A 34 2.23 6.66 5.62
CA LEU A 34 1.34 5.65 6.17
C LEU A 34 1.57 5.47 7.67
N PHE A 35 2.79 5.71 8.11
CA PHE A 35 3.15 5.57 9.53
C PHE A 35 3.46 6.93 10.12
N GLY A 36 3.34 7.03 11.43
CA GLY A 36 3.59 8.30 12.10
C GLY A 36 2.44 9.26 11.94
N ASP A 37 2.70 10.44 11.40
CA ASP A 37 1.72 11.54 11.35
C ASP A 37 0.58 11.34 10.34
N GLY A 38 0.72 10.40 9.40
CA GLY A 38 -0.30 10.15 8.39
C GLY A 38 -1.45 9.32 8.94
N LEU A 39 -1.58 8.07 8.45
CA LEU A 39 -2.58 7.15 8.94
C LEU A 39 -2.28 6.63 10.35
N ASN A 40 -1.10 6.93 10.84
CA ASN A 40 -0.66 6.54 12.18
C ASN A 40 -0.68 5.03 12.38
N LEU A 41 -0.23 4.31 11.36
CA LEU A 41 -0.13 2.86 11.43
C LEU A 41 1.08 2.45 12.27
N ASP A 42 1.04 1.25 12.81
CA ASP A 42 2.15 0.73 13.61
C ASP A 42 2.85 -0.45 12.91
N SER A 43 3.82 -1.05 13.58
CA SER A 43 4.62 -2.12 12.97
C SER A 43 3.81 -3.37 12.67
N ILE A 44 2.73 -3.61 13.41
CA ILE A 44 1.85 -4.74 13.12
C ILE A 44 1.11 -4.48 11.81
N ASP A 45 0.70 -3.25 11.59
CA ASP A 45 0.04 -2.89 10.34
C ASP A 45 0.95 -3.06 9.14
N SER A 46 2.26 -2.85 9.31
CA SER A 46 3.20 -3.06 8.21
C SER A 46 3.23 -4.53 7.77
N ILE A 47 3.10 -5.45 8.70
CA ILE A 47 3.05 -6.88 8.38
C ILE A 47 1.81 -7.16 7.53
N GLU A 48 0.68 -6.58 7.89
CA GLU A 48 -0.55 -6.75 7.12
C GLU A 48 -0.42 -6.18 5.71
N LEU A 49 0.27 -5.06 5.56
CA LEU A 49 0.48 -4.46 4.23
C LEU A 49 1.40 -5.32 3.38
N ILE A 50 2.40 -5.96 3.98
CA ILE A 50 3.25 -6.89 3.26
C ILE A 50 2.43 -8.09 2.78
N VAL A 51 1.54 -8.60 3.63
CA VAL A 51 0.63 -9.69 3.26
C VAL A 51 -0.29 -9.24 2.12
N LEU A 52 -0.78 -8.01 2.17
CA LEU A 52 -1.62 -7.46 1.12
C LEU A 52 -0.91 -7.50 -0.22
N LEU A 53 0.33 -7.02 -0.26
CA LEU A 53 1.10 -7.02 -1.50
C LEU A 53 1.32 -8.43 -2.03
N GLU A 54 1.56 -9.38 -1.15
CA GLU A 54 1.75 -10.77 -1.54
C GLU A 54 0.48 -11.37 -2.10
N ARG A 55 -0.65 -11.19 -1.42
CA ARG A 55 -1.91 -11.81 -1.81
C ARG A 55 -2.56 -11.15 -3.02
N GLU A 56 -2.57 -9.82 -3.04
CA GLU A 56 -3.30 -9.09 -4.08
C GLU A 56 -2.46 -8.87 -5.34
N TYR A 57 -1.14 -8.80 -5.19
CA TYR A 57 -0.26 -8.48 -6.31
C TYR A 57 0.81 -9.53 -6.56
N GLY A 58 0.89 -10.56 -5.73
CA GLY A 58 1.90 -11.59 -5.91
C GLY A 58 3.32 -11.12 -5.65
N ILE A 59 3.48 -10.06 -4.90
CA ILE A 59 4.79 -9.46 -4.62
C ILE A 59 5.26 -9.87 -3.23
N LYS A 60 6.44 -10.49 -3.16
CA LYS A 60 7.01 -10.88 -1.87
C LYS A 60 8.11 -9.92 -1.47
N ILE A 61 7.99 -9.36 -0.29
CA ILE A 61 9.02 -8.53 0.30
C ILE A 61 9.75 -9.39 1.32
N GLN A 62 10.97 -9.80 0.98
CA GLN A 62 11.72 -10.72 1.83
C GLN A 62 12.56 -9.98 2.87
N ASP A 63 13.02 -8.79 2.53
CA ASP A 63 13.88 -8.01 3.41
C ASP A 63 13.05 -6.92 4.10
N PRO A 64 13.04 -6.87 5.44
CA PRO A 64 12.31 -5.80 6.15
C PRO A 64 12.75 -4.41 5.74
N LYS A 65 14.00 -4.23 5.32
CA LYS A 65 14.47 -2.93 4.84
C LYS A 65 13.75 -2.51 3.58
N ASP A 66 13.48 -3.44 2.69
CA ASP A 66 12.75 -3.16 1.46
C ASP A 66 11.31 -2.76 1.80
N GLY A 67 10.71 -3.42 2.78
CA GLY A 67 9.38 -3.07 3.22
C GLY A 67 9.29 -1.64 3.70
N ARG A 68 10.29 -1.18 4.46
CA ARG A 68 10.30 0.19 4.95
C ARG A 68 10.37 1.22 3.83
N LYS A 69 11.07 0.90 2.75
CA LYS A 69 11.17 1.78 1.60
C LYS A 69 9.89 1.82 0.79
N VAL A 70 9.21 0.69 0.70
CA VAL A 70 7.98 0.56 -0.09
C VAL A 70 6.79 1.15 0.65
N LEU A 71 6.70 0.92 1.95
CA LEU A 71 5.53 1.26 2.74
C LEU A 71 5.60 2.68 3.32
N VAL A 72 6.14 3.62 2.57
CA VAL A 72 6.22 5.01 3.01
C VAL A 72 4.90 5.74 2.78
N ASN A 73 4.38 5.68 1.56
CA ASN A 73 3.10 6.28 1.21
C ASN A 73 2.50 5.52 0.02
N ILE A 74 1.34 5.97 -0.44
CA ILE A 74 0.67 5.31 -1.56
C ILE A 74 1.53 5.37 -2.83
N ASN A 75 2.15 6.51 -3.09
CA ASN A 75 2.98 6.67 -4.28
C ASN A 75 4.13 5.68 -4.31
N THR A 76 4.83 5.48 -3.19
CA THR A 76 5.94 4.52 -3.15
C THR A 76 5.47 3.09 -3.33
N MET A 77 4.31 2.74 -2.78
CA MET A 77 3.74 1.41 -2.96
C MET A 77 3.37 1.16 -4.41
N VAL A 78 2.71 2.13 -5.05
CA VAL A 78 2.31 2.02 -6.44
C VAL A 78 3.55 1.94 -7.34
N ASP A 79 4.58 2.75 -7.08
CA ASP A 79 5.83 2.69 -7.82
C ASP A 79 6.45 1.30 -7.75
N TYR A 80 6.45 0.72 -6.58
CA TYR A 80 7.03 -0.61 -6.38
C TYR A 80 6.23 -1.68 -7.15
N ILE A 81 4.90 -1.60 -7.07
CA ILE A 81 4.04 -2.54 -7.78
C ILE A 81 4.28 -2.46 -9.29
N GLU A 82 4.32 -1.25 -9.83
CA GLU A 82 4.53 -1.06 -11.25
C GLU A 82 5.92 -1.47 -11.71
N THR A 83 6.92 -1.32 -10.84
CA THR A 83 8.28 -1.72 -11.16
C THR A 83 8.41 -3.24 -11.26
N ILE A 84 7.78 -3.96 -10.34
CA ILE A 84 7.90 -5.41 -10.29
C ILE A 84 6.96 -6.09 -11.28
N LYS A 85 5.77 -5.53 -11.46
CA LYS A 85 4.76 -6.13 -12.34
C LYS A 85 4.17 -5.12 -13.31
N PRO A 86 4.98 -4.61 -14.23
CA PRO A 86 4.47 -3.66 -15.21
C PRO A 86 3.38 -4.31 -16.05
N GLY A 87 2.29 -3.59 -16.25
CA GLY A 87 1.18 -4.08 -17.04
C GLY A 87 0.26 -5.08 -16.34
N THR A 88 0.55 -5.44 -15.10
CA THR A 88 -0.24 -6.42 -14.35
C THR A 88 -1.68 -5.97 -14.15
N ILE A 89 -1.89 -4.67 -14.13
CA ILE A 89 -3.16 -4.11 -13.74
C ILE A 89 -4.02 -3.72 -14.93
N SER A 90 -3.51 -3.93 -16.08
CA SER A 90 -4.24 -3.63 -17.30
C SER A 90 -5.44 -4.57 -17.49
#